data_15b3e94f4b55d2cac5dcb265987f8bd7
#
_entry.id   15b3e94f4b55d2cac5dcb265987f8bd7
#
_cell.length_a   1.000
_cell.length_b   1.000
_cell.length_c   1.000
_cell.angle_alpha   90.00
_cell.angle_beta   90.00
_cell.angle_gamma   90.00
#
_symmetry.space_group_name_H-M   'P 1'
#
loop_
_entity.id
_entity.type
_entity.pdbx_description
1 polymer ?
#
loop_
_entity_poly.entity_id
_entity_poly.type
_entity_poly.pdbx_seq_one_letter_code
_entity_poly.pdbx_strand_id
1 'polypeptide(L)' 'MDTENLANMANRIGQFFESMPDREEALDSIVTHIRLYWEPRMRRAILDHAQQESTSLSPIVAEALRAHGHRL' A
#
# COMPACT_ATOMS: atom_id res chain seq x y z
N MET A 1 -12.42 3.54 11.85
CA MET A 1 -11.49 3.85 10.76
C MET A 1 -12.09 3.34 9.47
N ASP A 2 -12.16 4.19 8.47
CA ASP A 2 -12.76 3.83 7.18
C ASP A 2 -11.72 3.18 6.28
N THR A 3 -11.84 1.86 6.09
CA THR A 3 -10.87 1.08 5.31
C THR A 3 -10.88 1.48 3.83
N GLU A 4 -12.04 1.84 3.29
CA GLU A 4 -12.11 2.30 1.91
C GLU A 4 -11.36 3.62 1.72
N ASN A 5 -11.41 4.49 2.71
CA ASN A 5 -10.64 5.72 2.65
C ASN A 5 -9.16 5.45 2.72
N LEU A 6 -8.74 4.49 3.55
CA LEU A 6 -7.33 4.09 3.60
C LEU A 6 -6.88 3.50 2.27
N ALA A 7 -7.74 2.70 1.62
CA ALA A 7 -7.43 2.15 0.31
C ALA A 7 -7.23 3.27 -0.72
N ASN A 8 -8.11 4.27 -0.70
CA ASN A 8 -7.97 5.40 -1.60
C ASN A 8 -6.67 6.16 -1.37
N MET A 9 -6.30 6.35 -0.11
CA MET A 9 -5.03 7.01 0.24
C MET A 9 -3.84 6.19 -0.27
N ALA A 10 -3.88 4.88 -0.05
CA ALA A 10 -2.81 4.00 -0.52
C ALA A 10 -2.70 4.03 -2.05
N ASN A 11 -3.85 4.05 -2.73
CA ASN A 11 -3.85 4.10 -4.19
C ASN A 11 -3.23 5.39 -4.72
N ARG A 12 -3.41 6.50 -4.02
CA ARG A 12 -2.76 7.76 -4.41
C ARG A 12 -1.26 7.66 -4.25
N ILE A 13 -0.80 7.02 -3.17
CA ILE A 13 0.62 6.80 -2.98
C ILE A 13 1.17 5.94 -4.12
N GLY A 14 0.45 4.86 -4.45
CA GLY A 14 0.83 3.99 -5.56
C GLY A 14 0.91 4.73 -6.87
N GLN A 15 -0.08 5.58 -7.14
CA GLN A 15 -0.12 6.35 -8.37
C GLN A 15 1.11 7.26 -8.49
N PHE A 16 1.53 7.86 -7.36
CA PHE A 16 2.69 8.72 -7.35
C PHE A 16 3.97 7.97 -7.73
N PHE A 17 4.14 6.77 -7.18
CA PHE A 17 5.37 6.01 -7.42
C PHE A 17 5.33 5.13 -8.66
N GLU A 18 4.15 4.96 -9.26
CA GLU A 18 3.98 4.06 -10.40
C GLU A 18 4.80 4.47 -11.62
N SER A 19 5.14 5.75 -11.73
CA SER A 19 5.91 6.26 -12.85
C SER A 19 7.41 5.99 -12.73
N MET A 20 7.87 5.44 -11.61
CA MET A 20 9.28 5.12 -11.46
C MET A 20 9.69 4.03 -12.45
N PRO A 21 10.86 4.18 -13.11
CA PRO A 21 11.30 3.20 -14.11
C PRO A 21 11.52 1.80 -13.54
N ASP A 22 12.02 1.71 -12.29
CA ASP A 22 12.30 0.44 -11.64
C ASP A 22 11.10 0.02 -10.79
N ARG A 23 10.45 -1.08 -11.19
CA ARG A 23 9.26 -1.57 -10.49
C ARG A 23 9.52 -1.92 -9.03
N GLU A 24 10.63 -2.62 -8.77
CA GLU A 24 10.97 -2.99 -7.39
C GLU A 24 11.19 -1.77 -6.52
N GLU A 25 11.81 -0.75 -7.07
CA GLU A 25 12.03 0.49 -6.37
C GLU A 25 10.70 1.19 -6.06
N ALA A 26 9.77 1.12 -6.99
CA ALA A 26 8.44 1.68 -6.79
C ALA A 26 7.70 0.97 -5.65
N LEU A 27 7.75 -0.36 -5.64
CA LEU A 27 7.10 -1.14 -4.59
C LEU A 27 7.71 -0.83 -3.23
N ASP A 28 9.03 -0.76 -3.16
CA ASP A 28 9.74 -0.43 -1.93
C ASP A 28 9.35 0.96 -1.44
N SER A 29 9.27 1.92 -2.35
CA SER A 29 8.93 3.30 -2.02
C SER A 29 7.52 3.41 -1.44
N ILE A 30 6.57 2.66 -1.99
CA ILE A 30 5.19 2.66 -1.50
C ILE A 30 5.15 2.20 -0.05
N VAL A 31 5.78 1.07 0.24
CA VAL A 31 5.77 0.51 1.59
C VAL A 31 6.55 1.40 2.55
N THR A 32 7.68 1.94 2.12
CA THR A 32 8.47 2.85 2.95
C THR A 32 7.66 4.08 3.33
N HIS A 33 6.93 4.65 2.35
CA HIS A 33 6.10 5.82 2.62
C HIS A 33 5.03 5.51 3.67
N ILE A 34 4.34 4.40 3.50
CA ILE A 34 3.30 4.00 4.45
C ILE A 34 3.90 3.77 5.84
N ARG A 35 5.04 3.09 5.90
CA ARG A 35 5.70 2.81 7.17
C ARG A 35 6.09 4.08 7.91
N LEU A 36 6.58 5.08 7.18
CA LEU A 36 7.05 6.31 7.79
C LEU A 36 5.92 7.24 8.24
N TYR A 37 4.80 7.26 7.51
CA TYR A 37 3.80 8.30 7.72
C TYR A 37 2.47 7.80 8.28
N TRP A 38 2.19 6.51 8.20
CA TRP A 38 0.93 5.96 8.72
C TRP A 38 1.11 5.42 10.13
N GLU A 39 0.11 5.64 10.97
CA GLU A 39 0.11 5.08 12.32
C GLU A 39 -0.03 3.56 12.25
N PRO A 40 0.46 2.83 13.28
CA PRO A 40 0.41 1.36 13.28
C PRO A 40 -0.98 0.78 13.02
N ARG A 41 -2.03 1.42 13.56
CA ARG A 41 -3.40 0.96 13.36
C ARG A 41 -3.79 1.03 11.88
N MET A 42 -3.40 2.11 11.21
CA MET A 42 -3.69 2.28 9.80
C MET A 42 -2.95 1.24 8.96
N ARG A 43 -1.69 0.99 9.31
CA ARG A 43 -0.88 0.00 8.60
C ARG A 43 -1.48 -1.39 8.73
N ARG A 44 -1.94 -1.76 9.92
CA ARG A 44 -2.57 -3.05 10.14
C ARG A 44 -3.87 -3.17 9.35
N ALA A 45 -4.66 -2.11 9.34
CA ALA A 45 -5.92 -2.12 8.62
C ALA A 45 -5.73 -2.32 7.13
N ILE A 46 -4.74 -1.67 6.52
CA ILE A 46 -4.51 -1.82 5.08
C ILE A 46 -3.95 -3.22 4.76
N LEU A 47 -3.14 -3.77 5.64
CA LEU A 47 -2.64 -5.14 5.46
C LEU A 47 -3.78 -6.15 5.48
N ASP A 48 -4.69 -6.00 6.45
CA ASP A 48 -5.85 -6.89 6.53
C ASP A 48 -6.72 -6.76 5.29
N HIS A 49 -6.93 -5.54 4.84
CA HIS A 49 -7.74 -5.28 3.65
C HIS A 49 -7.13 -5.93 2.41
N ALA A 50 -5.80 -5.90 2.31
CA ALA A 50 -5.10 -6.46 1.16
C ALA A 50 -5.23 -7.98 1.05
N GLN A 51 -5.59 -8.65 2.14
CA GLN A 51 -5.74 -10.10 2.13
C GLN A 51 -7.12 -10.57 1.68
N GLN A 52 -8.05 -9.66 1.48
CA GLN A 52 -9.39 -10.01 1.03
C GLN A 52 -9.37 -10.33 -0.46
N GLU A 53 -10.26 -11.23 -0.88
CA GLU A 53 -10.34 -11.66 -2.28
C GLU A 53 -10.63 -10.52 -3.23
N SER A 54 -11.51 -9.61 -2.80
CA SER A 54 -11.90 -8.48 -3.61
C SER A 54 -11.55 -7.21 -2.86
N THR A 55 -10.59 -6.48 -3.36
CA THR A 55 -10.17 -5.23 -2.73
C THR A 55 -10.26 -4.09 -3.71
N SER A 56 -10.30 -2.88 -3.17
CA SER A 56 -10.28 -1.66 -3.97
C SER A 56 -8.85 -1.15 -4.21
N LEU A 57 -7.86 -1.94 -3.83
CA LEU A 57 -6.46 -1.55 -4.00
C LEU A 57 -6.04 -1.68 -5.46
N SER A 58 -5.27 -0.70 -5.94
CA SER A 58 -4.71 -0.76 -7.28
C SER A 58 -3.69 -1.91 -7.36
N PRO A 59 -3.42 -2.43 -8.58
CA PRO A 59 -2.48 -3.54 -8.73
C PRO A 59 -1.11 -3.28 -8.13
N ILE A 60 -0.57 -2.07 -8.30
CA ILE A 60 0.77 -1.78 -7.77
C ILE A 60 0.79 -1.76 -6.24
N VAL A 61 -0.28 -1.24 -5.62
CA VAL A 61 -0.36 -1.23 -4.16
C VAL A 61 -0.54 -2.65 -3.63
N ALA A 62 -1.40 -3.44 -4.27
CA ALA A 62 -1.59 -4.83 -3.87
C ALA A 62 -0.29 -5.61 -3.97
N GLU A 63 0.47 -5.38 -5.04
CA GLU A 63 1.75 -6.03 -5.21
C GLU A 63 2.77 -5.60 -4.16
N ALA A 64 2.81 -4.29 -3.86
CA ALA A 64 3.72 -3.76 -2.85
C ALA A 64 3.45 -4.38 -1.48
N LEU A 65 2.18 -4.47 -1.10
CA LEU A 65 1.81 -5.04 0.19
C LEU A 65 2.08 -6.54 0.24
N ARG A 66 1.90 -7.25 -0.87
CA ARG A 66 2.18 -8.68 -0.94
C ARG A 66 3.68 -8.93 -0.81
N ALA A 67 4.50 -8.14 -1.50
CA ALA A 67 5.94 -8.35 -1.54
C ALA A 67 6.64 -7.86 -0.28
N HIS A 68 6.21 -6.73 0.27
CA HIS A 68 6.93 -6.05 1.35
C HIS A 68 6.07 -5.72 2.57
N GLY A 69 4.83 -6.20 2.62
CA GLY A 69 3.93 -5.90 3.73
C GLY A 69 4.46 -6.33 5.08
N HIS A 70 5.35 -7.31 5.10
CA HIS A 70 5.96 -7.77 6.35
C HIS A 70 6.75 -6.66 7.07
N ARG A 71 7.09 -5.60 6.35
CA ARG A 71 7.80 -4.46 6.93
C ARG A 71 6.87 -3.50 7.66
N LEU A 72 5.57 -3.67 7.53
CA LEU A 72 4.57 -2.84 8.19
C LEU A 72 4.10 -3.49 9.47
#